data_8ddf48d986ff4168077a1931ae0e6f6e
#
_entry.id   8ddf48d986ff4168077a1931ae0e6f6e
#
_cell.length_a   1.000
_cell.length_b   1.000
_cell.length_c   1.000
_cell.angle_alpha   90.00
_cell.angle_beta   90.00
_cell.angle_gamma   90.00
#
_symmetry.space_group_name_H-M   'P 1'
#
loop_
_entity.id
_entity.type
_entity.pdbx_description
1 polymer ?
#
loop_
_entity_poly.entity_id
_entity_poly.type
_entity_poly.pdbx_seq_one_letter_code
_entity_poly.pdbx_strand_id
1 'polypeptide(L)'
;MRRAMRYCACLCVASLLTFVAPTRAEGEAVPVMPAQGTVQVAFPPWDDAESLLLETLGRARREILVQAYLLTSRPIAASLIAAKQRGLAVSVLADARQHAETPSSLLSFLAAKGIPVWLETRYRNAHNKIMVIDDGTQDVVVVTGSYNFTRSAQRMNSENLFLIRGNLALARRFRQNWERHRADAVALGPAGSQ
;
A
#
# COMPACT_ATOMS: atom_id res chain seq x y z
N MET A 1 -82.43 21.47 -15.12
CA MET A 1 -81.33 20.55 -15.28
C MET A 1 -80.03 21.23 -14.84
N ARG A 2 -79.50 20.92 -13.61
CA ARG A 2 -78.29 21.53 -13.07
C ARG A 2 -77.18 20.45 -13.10
N ARG A 3 -76.09 20.69 -13.89
CA ARG A 3 -74.91 19.81 -13.93
C ARG A 3 -73.98 20.15 -12.77
N ALA A 4 -73.71 19.17 -11.92
CA ALA A 4 -72.71 19.28 -10.88
C ALA A 4 -71.33 19.00 -11.42
N MET A 5 -70.42 19.96 -11.23
CA MET A 5 -69.02 19.87 -11.61
C MET A 5 -68.21 19.28 -10.46
N ARG A 6 -67.65 18.07 -10.64
CA ARG A 6 -66.81 17.39 -9.65
C ARG A 6 -65.34 17.90 -9.84
N TYR A 7 -64.84 18.61 -8.84
CA TYR A 7 -63.41 18.94 -8.74
C TYR A 7 -62.66 17.74 -8.16
N CYS A 8 -61.74 17.20 -8.98
CA CYS A 8 -60.78 16.18 -8.55
C CYS A 8 -59.57 16.92 -7.96
N ALA A 9 -59.39 16.88 -6.65
CA ALA A 9 -58.23 17.42 -5.96
C ALA A 9 -57.07 16.38 -6.06
N CYS A 10 -56.08 16.71 -6.87
CA CYS A 10 -54.82 15.89 -6.94
C CYS A 10 -53.93 16.32 -5.77
N LEU A 11 -53.81 15.46 -4.75
CA LEU A 11 -52.81 15.64 -3.69
C LEU A 11 -51.43 15.21 -4.25
N CYS A 12 -50.57 16.18 -4.56
CA CYS A 12 -49.14 15.92 -4.75
C CYS A 12 -48.47 15.76 -3.40
N VAL A 13 -48.12 14.49 -3.05
CA VAL A 13 -47.22 14.20 -1.93
C VAL A 13 -45.79 14.44 -2.39
N ALA A 14 -45.20 15.55 -2.00
CA ALA A 14 -43.81 15.83 -2.17
C ALA A 14 -42.99 15.04 -1.15
N SER A 15 -42.38 13.94 -1.57
CA SER A 15 -41.41 13.19 -0.74
C SER A 15 -40.13 14.02 -0.62
N LEU A 16 -39.89 14.63 0.53
CA LEU A 16 -38.60 15.19 0.88
C LEU A 16 -37.58 14.04 1.09
N LEU A 17 -36.76 13.81 0.11
CA LEU A 17 -35.53 13.01 0.27
C LEU A 17 -34.52 13.83 1.10
N THR A 18 -34.45 13.55 2.39
CA THR A 18 -33.38 14.08 3.24
C THR A 18 -32.08 13.43 2.85
N PHE A 19 -31.23 14.19 2.18
CA PHE A 19 -29.86 13.79 1.89
C PHE A 19 -29.07 13.85 3.22
N VAL A 20 -28.91 12.71 3.88
CA VAL A 20 -27.98 12.57 5.01
C VAL A 20 -26.58 12.54 4.42
N ALA A 21 -25.87 13.67 4.48
CA ALA A 21 -24.45 13.69 4.15
C ALA A 21 -23.72 12.67 5.05
N PRO A 22 -22.80 11.86 4.51
CA PRO A 22 -22.03 10.95 5.33
C PRO A 22 -21.23 11.78 6.35
N THR A 23 -21.57 11.66 7.61
CA THR A 23 -20.78 12.19 8.71
C THR A 23 -19.42 11.51 8.63
N ARG A 24 -18.35 12.30 8.47
CA ARG A 24 -16.97 11.83 8.59
C ARG A 24 -16.89 11.16 9.97
N ALA A 25 -16.72 9.84 9.98
CA ALA A 25 -16.59 9.10 11.22
C ALA A 25 -15.48 9.77 12.05
N GLU A 26 -15.80 10.19 13.26
CA GLU A 26 -14.82 10.62 14.24
C GLU A 26 -13.77 9.52 14.32
N GLY A 27 -12.47 9.88 14.20
CA GLY A 27 -11.40 8.94 13.99
C GLY A 27 -11.44 7.83 15.05
N GLU A 28 -11.62 6.61 14.57
CA GLU A 28 -11.57 5.43 15.42
C GLU A 28 -10.29 5.45 16.24
N ALA A 29 -10.38 5.27 17.56
CA ALA A 29 -9.22 5.34 18.45
C ALA A 29 -8.14 4.38 17.96
N VAL A 30 -6.90 4.88 17.87
CA VAL A 30 -5.76 4.05 17.46
C VAL A 30 -5.52 2.96 18.52
N PRO A 31 -5.71 1.66 18.20
CA PRO A 31 -5.59 0.61 19.18
C PRO A 31 -4.15 0.43 19.66
N VAL A 32 -3.98 0.22 20.95
CA VAL A 32 -2.73 -0.31 21.51
C VAL A 32 -2.67 -1.81 21.20
N MET A 33 -1.56 -2.27 20.66
CA MET A 33 -1.37 -3.67 20.30
C MET A 33 -0.23 -4.30 21.11
N PRO A 34 -0.34 -5.59 21.48
CA PRO A 34 0.75 -6.28 22.16
C PRO A 34 2.02 -6.31 21.30
N ALA A 35 3.17 -6.09 21.93
CA ALA A 35 4.48 -6.32 21.33
C ALA A 35 4.75 -7.84 21.28
N GLN A 36 4.37 -8.46 20.16
CA GLN A 36 4.57 -9.90 19.91
C GLN A 36 5.65 -10.13 18.87
N GLY A 37 6.26 -11.32 18.92
CA GLY A 37 7.30 -11.72 17.98
C GLY A 37 8.66 -11.09 18.29
N THR A 38 9.44 -10.85 17.25
CA THR A 38 10.79 -10.26 17.37
C THR A 38 10.90 -8.98 16.53
N VAL A 39 11.72 -8.05 17.00
CA VAL A 39 12.06 -6.82 16.29
C VAL A 39 13.55 -6.84 15.99
N GLN A 40 13.88 -6.59 14.73
CA GLN A 40 15.24 -6.32 14.25
C GLN A 40 15.26 -4.93 13.64
N VAL A 41 16.27 -4.13 13.96
CA VAL A 41 16.43 -2.78 13.43
C VAL A 41 17.82 -2.62 12.83
N ALA A 42 17.89 -1.95 11.69
CA ALA A 42 19.12 -1.55 11.03
C ALA A 42 19.15 -0.03 10.86
N PHE A 43 20.33 0.54 11.01
CA PHE A 43 20.58 1.99 10.89
C PHE A 43 21.60 2.27 9.78
N PRO A 44 21.18 2.39 8.51
CA PRO A 44 22.07 2.88 7.45
C PRO A 44 22.63 4.26 7.75
N PRO A 45 23.85 4.56 7.30
CA PRO A 45 24.69 3.75 6.43
C PRO A 45 25.58 2.73 7.16
N TRP A 46 25.52 2.68 8.52
CA TRP A 46 26.39 1.80 9.30
C TRP A 46 26.01 0.32 9.19
N ASP A 47 24.69 0.03 9.15
CA ASP A 47 24.17 -1.33 9.00
C ASP A 47 23.76 -1.60 7.55
N ASP A 48 23.92 -2.84 7.10
CA ASP A 48 23.50 -3.28 5.76
C ASP A 48 22.00 -3.67 5.75
N ALA A 49 21.16 -2.63 5.73
CA ALA A 49 19.71 -2.78 5.66
C ALA A 49 19.23 -3.40 4.35
N GLU A 50 19.93 -3.13 3.22
CA GLU A 50 19.56 -3.71 1.93
C GLU A 50 19.74 -5.24 1.94
N SER A 51 20.88 -5.75 2.41
CA SER A 51 21.10 -7.21 2.51
C SER A 51 20.11 -7.88 3.45
N LEU A 52 19.78 -7.26 4.59
CA LEU A 52 18.77 -7.76 5.51
C LEU A 52 17.38 -7.86 4.87
N LEU A 53 17.01 -6.85 4.08
CA LEU A 53 15.76 -6.85 3.32
C LEU A 53 15.75 -7.90 2.22
N LEU A 54 16.84 -8.03 1.44
CA LEU A 54 16.98 -9.04 0.38
C LEU A 54 16.88 -10.47 0.93
N GLU A 55 17.52 -10.75 2.06
CA GLU A 55 17.42 -12.04 2.73
C GLU A 55 15.96 -12.33 3.15
N THR A 56 15.26 -11.32 3.68
CA THR A 56 13.86 -11.45 4.09
C THR A 56 12.96 -11.73 2.88
N LEU A 57 13.12 -11.02 1.78
CA LEU A 57 12.40 -11.25 0.52
C LEU A 57 12.71 -12.63 -0.08
N GLY A 58 13.95 -13.10 0.04
CA GLY A 58 14.36 -14.43 -0.40
C GLY A 58 13.67 -15.56 0.36
N ARG A 59 13.32 -15.35 1.61
CA ARG A 59 12.63 -16.32 2.49
C ARG A 59 11.11 -16.29 2.36
N ALA A 60 10.53 -15.28 1.70
CA ALA A 60 9.10 -15.18 1.47
C ALA A 60 8.55 -16.40 0.72
N ARG A 61 7.35 -16.87 1.11
CA ARG A 61 6.75 -18.12 0.61
C ARG A 61 5.38 -17.97 -0.04
N ARG A 62 4.64 -16.91 0.24
CA ARG A 62 3.25 -16.73 -0.21
C ARG A 62 3.00 -15.41 -0.90
N GLU A 63 3.31 -14.32 -0.19
CA GLU A 63 2.89 -12.99 -0.62
C GLU A 63 3.87 -11.92 -0.18
N ILE A 64 3.99 -10.88 -1.00
CA ILE A 64 4.71 -9.65 -0.67
C ILE A 64 3.86 -8.47 -1.12
N LEU A 65 3.36 -7.69 -0.15
CA LEU A 65 2.70 -6.41 -0.39
C LEU A 65 3.70 -5.28 -0.12
N VAL A 66 3.94 -4.44 -1.10
CA VAL A 66 4.87 -3.31 -1.01
C VAL A 66 4.09 -2.01 -1.05
N GLN A 67 4.40 -1.06 -0.16
CA GLN A 67 3.98 0.34 -0.28
C GLN A 67 5.23 1.22 -0.24
N ALA A 68 5.53 1.90 -1.35
CA ALA A 68 6.79 2.59 -1.55
C ALA A 68 6.58 4.08 -1.90
N TYR A 69 7.28 4.96 -1.21
CA TYR A 69 7.45 6.33 -1.69
C TYR A 69 8.40 6.37 -2.89
N LEU A 70 9.59 5.77 -2.75
CA LEU A 70 10.59 5.61 -3.82
C LEU A 70 11.07 4.16 -3.91
N LEU A 71 11.13 3.63 -5.13
CA LEU A 71 11.69 2.32 -5.42
C LEU A 71 12.61 2.42 -6.66
N THR A 72 13.90 2.54 -6.40
CA THR A 72 14.97 2.66 -7.42
C THR A 72 16.10 1.67 -7.21
N SER A 73 16.09 0.87 -6.12
CA SER A 73 17.08 -0.19 -5.89
C SER A 73 16.84 -1.35 -6.83
N ARG A 74 17.82 -1.59 -7.71
CA ARG A 74 17.81 -2.75 -8.64
C ARG A 74 17.85 -4.09 -7.90
N PRO A 75 18.66 -4.28 -6.83
CA PRO A 75 18.63 -5.52 -6.06
C PRO A 75 17.25 -5.82 -5.45
N ILE A 76 16.58 -4.82 -4.87
CA ILE A 76 15.23 -5.01 -4.31
C ILE A 76 14.23 -5.36 -5.42
N ALA A 77 14.24 -4.64 -6.55
CA ALA A 77 13.37 -4.96 -7.69
C ALA A 77 13.62 -6.37 -8.23
N ALA A 78 14.88 -6.78 -8.36
CA ALA A 78 15.24 -8.14 -8.80
C ALA A 78 14.72 -9.20 -7.82
N SER A 79 14.79 -8.95 -6.50
CA SER A 79 14.28 -9.86 -5.49
C SER A 79 12.75 -10.00 -5.53
N LEU A 80 12.01 -8.90 -5.80
CA LEU A 80 10.57 -8.94 -6.00
C LEU A 80 10.19 -9.75 -7.26
N ILE A 81 10.93 -9.58 -8.36
CA ILE A 81 10.74 -10.36 -9.58
C ILE A 81 11.04 -11.85 -9.34
N ALA A 82 12.12 -12.17 -8.64
CA ALA A 82 12.47 -13.54 -8.28
C ALA A 82 11.37 -14.17 -7.39
N ALA A 83 10.80 -13.42 -6.45
CA ALA A 83 9.65 -13.87 -5.65
C ALA A 83 8.44 -14.19 -6.54
N LYS A 84 8.11 -13.31 -7.50
CA LYS A 84 7.05 -13.54 -8.48
C LYS A 84 7.30 -14.80 -9.33
N GLN A 85 8.54 -15.02 -9.75
CA GLN A 85 8.94 -16.22 -10.53
C GLN A 85 8.83 -17.51 -9.70
N ARG A 86 9.03 -17.44 -8.38
CA ARG A 86 8.75 -18.55 -7.46
C ARG A 86 7.25 -18.83 -7.26
N GLY A 87 6.36 -18.01 -7.85
CA GLY A 87 4.90 -18.18 -7.76
C GLY A 87 4.23 -17.40 -6.63
N LEU A 88 4.97 -16.48 -5.95
CA LEU A 88 4.38 -15.67 -4.89
C LEU A 88 3.44 -14.60 -5.46
N ALA A 89 2.43 -14.23 -4.69
CA ALA A 89 1.63 -13.04 -4.94
C ALA A 89 2.44 -11.79 -4.57
N VAL A 90 2.95 -11.06 -5.56
CA VAL A 90 3.70 -9.81 -5.33
C VAL A 90 2.90 -8.66 -5.89
N SER A 91 2.71 -7.60 -5.08
CA SER A 91 1.96 -6.40 -5.44
C SER A 91 2.65 -5.14 -4.92
N VAL A 92 2.66 -4.09 -5.73
CA VAL A 92 3.32 -2.82 -5.39
C VAL A 92 2.32 -1.67 -5.47
N LEU A 93 2.28 -0.87 -4.42
CA LEU A 93 1.57 0.39 -4.32
C LEU A 93 2.61 1.50 -4.14
N ALA A 94 2.54 2.59 -4.90
CA ALA A 94 3.57 3.61 -4.85
C ALA A 94 3.04 5.01 -5.11
N ASP A 95 3.80 6.03 -4.69
CA ASP A 95 3.49 7.43 -4.93
C ASP A 95 3.55 7.77 -6.42
N ALA A 96 2.46 8.30 -6.98
CA ALA A 96 2.34 8.64 -8.39
C ALA A 96 3.29 9.76 -8.81
N ARG A 97 3.41 10.79 -7.98
CA ARG A 97 4.24 11.95 -8.27
C ARG A 97 5.72 11.58 -8.26
N GLN A 98 6.16 10.83 -7.26
CA GLN A 98 7.54 10.35 -7.20
C GLN A 98 7.89 9.44 -8.37
N HIS A 99 6.94 8.61 -8.80
CA HIS A 99 7.14 7.81 -10.02
C HIS A 99 7.37 8.69 -11.24
N ALA A 100 6.55 9.72 -11.44
CA ALA A 100 6.66 10.62 -12.59
C ALA A 100 7.90 11.51 -12.56
N GLU A 101 8.32 11.98 -11.38
CA GLU A 101 9.45 12.90 -11.20
C GLU A 101 10.82 12.17 -11.07
N THR A 102 10.83 10.84 -10.96
CA THR A 102 12.05 10.04 -10.76
C THR A 102 12.37 9.19 -12.00
N PRO A 103 13.26 9.62 -12.90
CA PRO A 103 13.61 8.85 -14.10
C PRO A 103 14.16 7.44 -13.83
N SER A 104 14.77 7.24 -12.66
CA SER A 104 15.29 5.93 -12.21
C SER A 104 14.25 5.06 -11.49
N SER A 105 12.97 5.45 -11.47
CA SER A 105 11.89 4.66 -10.89
C SER A 105 11.76 3.31 -11.59
N LEU A 106 11.71 2.22 -10.81
CA LEU A 106 11.61 0.85 -11.34
C LEU A 106 10.17 0.33 -11.42
N LEU A 107 9.15 1.17 -11.14
CA LEU A 107 7.76 0.73 -11.12
C LEU A 107 7.27 0.22 -12.48
N SER A 108 7.54 0.96 -13.57
CA SER A 108 7.19 0.51 -14.93
C SER A 108 7.94 -0.77 -15.31
N PHE A 109 9.18 -0.93 -14.87
CA PHE A 109 9.95 -2.16 -15.08
C PHE A 109 9.31 -3.35 -14.32
N LEU A 110 8.88 -3.16 -13.08
CA LEU A 110 8.17 -4.20 -12.31
C LEU A 110 6.85 -4.58 -12.97
N ALA A 111 6.06 -3.59 -13.42
CA ALA A 111 4.81 -3.82 -14.15
C ALA A 111 5.04 -4.63 -15.44
N ALA A 112 6.09 -4.31 -16.22
CA ALA A 112 6.49 -5.06 -17.42
C ALA A 112 6.94 -6.51 -17.11
N LYS A 113 7.35 -6.81 -15.87
CA LYS A 113 7.66 -8.17 -15.38
C LYS A 113 6.44 -8.88 -14.78
N GLY A 114 5.22 -8.34 -14.97
CA GLY A 114 3.97 -8.96 -14.54
C GLY A 114 3.68 -8.81 -13.04
N ILE A 115 4.36 -7.90 -12.35
CA ILE A 115 4.01 -7.53 -10.98
C ILE A 115 2.92 -6.44 -11.05
N PRO A 116 1.73 -6.65 -10.46
CA PRO A 116 0.72 -5.59 -10.35
C PRO A 116 1.26 -4.38 -9.60
N VAL A 117 1.17 -3.21 -10.23
CA VAL A 117 1.58 -1.93 -9.64
C VAL A 117 0.41 -0.97 -9.68
N TRP A 118 0.19 -0.26 -8.57
CA TRP A 118 -0.79 0.83 -8.48
C TRP A 118 -0.11 2.11 -8.02
N LEU A 119 -0.64 3.24 -8.49
CA LEU A 119 -0.15 4.58 -8.20
C LEU A 119 -1.15 5.31 -7.29
N GLU A 120 -0.69 5.77 -6.16
CA GLU A 120 -1.44 6.61 -5.23
C GLU A 120 -1.43 8.06 -5.71
N THR A 121 -2.60 8.53 -6.17
CA THR A 121 -2.77 9.89 -6.72
C THR A 121 -3.47 10.85 -5.74
N ARG A 122 -4.07 10.32 -4.68
CA ARG A 122 -4.93 11.08 -3.77
C ARG A 122 -4.15 11.95 -2.77
N TYR A 123 -2.92 11.57 -2.45
CA TYR A 123 -2.11 12.23 -1.44
C TYR A 123 -1.07 13.15 -2.09
N ARG A 124 -0.75 14.26 -1.41
CA ARG A 124 0.37 15.11 -1.83
C ARG A 124 1.68 14.32 -1.87
N ASN A 125 1.87 13.43 -0.90
CA ASN A 125 2.97 12.48 -0.82
C ASN A 125 2.44 11.19 -0.16
N ALA A 126 2.42 10.08 -0.86
CA ALA A 126 2.20 8.76 -0.30
C ALA A 126 3.51 8.24 0.31
N HIS A 127 3.91 8.80 1.47
CA HIS A 127 5.27 8.72 2.01
C HIS A 127 5.57 7.45 2.82
N ASN A 128 4.92 6.34 2.48
CA ASN A 128 5.13 5.06 3.16
C ASN A 128 6.33 4.29 2.60
N LYS A 129 7.00 3.51 3.46
CA LYS A 129 8.05 2.56 3.15
C LYS A 129 7.76 1.29 3.94
N ILE A 130 6.88 0.46 3.38
CA ILE A 130 6.29 -0.68 4.06
C ILE A 130 6.39 -1.91 3.16
N MET A 131 6.65 -3.06 3.77
CA MET A 131 6.33 -4.35 3.17
C MET A 131 5.59 -5.21 4.20
N VAL A 132 4.56 -5.92 3.73
CA VAL A 132 3.90 -6.99 4.49
C VAL A 132 4.18 -8.28 3.75
N ILE A 133 4.85 -9.21 4.41
CA ILE A 133 5.34 -10.46 3.81
C ILE A 133 4.68 -11.62 4.54
N ASP A 134 4.09 -12.54 3.78
CA ASP A 134 3.49 -13.80 4.27
C ASP A 134 2.42 -13.60 5.36
N ASP A 135 1.57 -12.55 5.23
CA ASP A 135 0.48 -12.31 6.18
C ASP A 135 -0.44 -13.54 6.31
N GLY A 136 -0.95 -13.74 7.53
CA GLY A 136 -1.77 -14.90 7.87
C GLY A 136 -0.96 -16.17 8.18
N THR A 137 0.36 -16.09 8.27
CA THR A 137 1.25 -17.19 8.69
C THR A 137 2.07 -16.82 9.92
N GLN A 138 2.66 -17.82 10.60
CA GLN A 138 3.57 -17.57 11.72
C GLN A 138 4.88 -16.92 11.27
N ASP A 139 5.25 -17.05 9.99
CA ASP A 139 6.47 -16.48 9.40
C ASP A 139 6.27 -15.02 8.92
N VAL A 140 5.15 -14.40 9.27
CA VAL A 140 4.81 -13.04 8.85
C VAL A 140 5.89 -12.03 9.23
N VAL A 141 6.21 -11.14 8.29
CA VAL A 141 7.13 -10.02 8.52
C VAL A 141 6.49 -8.71 8.09
N VAL A 142 6.54 -7.71 8.96
CA VAL A 142 6.30 -6.31 8.62
C VAL A 142 7.63 -5.60 8.54
N VAL A 143 7.88 -4.97 7.41
CA VAL A 143 9.01 -4.05 7.21
C VAL A 143 8.48 -2.63 7.22
N THR A 144 9.13 -1.73 7.97
CA THR A 144 8.77 -0.31 8.03
C THR A 144 9.96 0.54 8.46
N GLY A 145 9.81 1.85 8.43
CA GLY A 145 10.86 2.81 8.84
C GLY A 145 10.96 4.01 7.92
N SER A 146 12.06 4.72 8.00
CA SER A 146 12.34 5.85 7.11
C SER A 146 12.98 5.42 5.77
N TYR A 147 13.53 4.20 5.70
CA TYR A 147 14.32 3.67 4.61
C TYR A 147 13.53 3.57 3.30
N ASN A 148 13.78 4.49 2.36
CA ASN A 148 13.28 4.33 0.99
C ASN A 148 14.00 3.16 0.30
N PHE A 149 13.33 2.47 -0.61
CA PHE A 149 13.91 1.34 -1.34
C PHE A 149 14.85 1.81 -2.45
N THR A 150 15.93 2.51 -2.03
CA THR A 150 16.89 3.18 -2.92
C THR A 150 18.33 2.96 -2.47
N ARG A 151 19.28 3.09 -3.42
CA ARG A 151 20.71 3.06 -3.09
C ARG A 151 21.12 4.20 -2.15
N SER A 152 20.50 5.40 -2.30
CA SER A 152 20.83 6.55 -1.46
C SER A 152 20.45 6.30 -0.01
N ALA A 153 19.31 5.63 0.26
CA ALA A 153 18.90 5.25 1.60
C ALA A 153 19.95 4.33 2.27
N GLN A 154 20.57 3.40 1.51
CA GLN A 154 21.59 2.51 2.05
C GLN A 154 22.95 3.20 2.25
N ARG A 155 23.35 4.13 1.37
CA ARG A 155 24.74 4.56 1.30
C ARG A 155 25.00 5.99 1.73
N MET A 156 23.97 6.84 1.71
CA MET A 156 24.16 8.29 1.82
C MET A 156 23.30 8.95 2.90
N ASN A 157 22.18 8.33 3.25
CA ASN A 157 21.24 8.91 4.21
C ASN A 157 21.43 8.31 5.60
N SER A 158 20.99 9.04 6.62
CA SER A 158 20.74 8.50 7.96
C SER A 158 19.31 7.97 7.99
N GLU A 159 19.13 6.67 8.09
CA GLU A 159 17.84 6.00 8.00
C GLU A 159 17.64 4.97 9.13
N ASN A 160 16.43 4.44 9.22
CA ASN A 160 16.14 3.25 10.01
C ASN A 160 15.26 2.30 9.20
N LEU A 161 15.49 0.99 9.39
CA LEU A 161 14.68 -0.09 8.85
C LEU A 161 14.32 -1.05 9.97
N PHE A 162 13.03 -1.24 10.21
CA PHE A 162 12.52 -2.23 11.16
C PHE A 162 12.00 -3.46 10.44
N LEU A 163 12.32 -4.64 10.96
CA LEU A 163 11.69 -5.90 10.63
C LEU A 163 11.01 -6.45 11.88
N ILE A 164 9.70 -6.59 11.83
CA ILE A 164 8.88 -7.11 12.92
C ILE A 164 8.32 -8.45 12.47
N ARG A 165 8.76 -9.53 13.11
CA ARG A 165 8.45 -10.91 12.74
C ARG A 165 7.46 -11.54 13.72
N GLY A 166 6.51 -12.35 13.23
CA GLY A 166 5.60 -13.13 14.06
C GLY A 166 4.51 -12.32 14.77
N ASN A 167 4.26 -11.07 14.36
CA ASN A 167 3.17 -10.26 14.92
C ASN A 167 1.99 -10.20 13.93
N LEU A 168 1.11 -11.20 13.99
CA LEU A 168 -0.05 -11.33 13.11
C LEU A 168 -1.03 -10.16 13.23
N ALA A 169 -1.25 -9.65 14.44
CA ALA A 169 -2.18 -8.53 14.66
C ALA A 169 -1.67 -7.24 13.99
N LEU A 170 -0.37 -6.96 14.15
CA LEU A 170 0.29 -5.83 13.51
C LEU A 170 0.27 -5.97 11.98
N ALA A 171 0.64 -7.13 11.45
CA ALA A 171 0.67 -7.38 10.01
C ALA A 171 -0.71 -7.20 9.38
N ARG A 172 -1.77 -7.72 10.01
CA ARG A 172 -3.15 -7.52 9.56
C ARG A 172 -3.52 -6.04 9.48
N ARG A 173 -3.09 -5.22 10.46
CA ARG A 173 -3.35 -3.78 10.44
C ARG A 173 -2.62 -3.08 9.30
N PHE A 174 -1.37 -3.45 9.02
CA PHE A 174 -0.62 -2.92 7.87
C PHE A 174 -1.24 -3.36 6.53
N ARG A 175 -1.70 -4.62 6.42
CA ARG A 175 -2.43 -5.11 5.24
C ARG A 175 -3.72 -4.31 5.02
N GLN A 176 -4.55 -4.14 6.04
CA GLN A 176 -5.79 -3.37 5.94
C GLN A 176 -5.53 -1.92 5.49
N ASN A 177 -4.44 -1.32 5.97
CA ASN A 177 -4.02 0.00 5.49
C ASN A 177 -3.62 -0.04 4.02
N TRP A 178 -2.81 -1.03 3.60
CA TRP A 178 -2.41 -1.21 2.21
C TRP A 178 -3.62 -1.39 1.28
N GLU A 179 -4.57 -2.24 1.67
CA GLU A 179 -5.80 -2.49 0.90
C GLU A 179 -6.66 -1.23 0.75
N ARG A 180 -6.80 -0.44 1.82
CA ARG A 180 -7.51 0.84 1.81
C ARG A 180 -6.87 1.82 0.82
N HIS A 181 -5.56 1.95 0.84
CA HIS A 181 -4.83 2.80 -0.09
C HIS A 181 -4.94 2.29 -1.55
N ARG A 182 -4.85 0.98 -1.74
CA ARG A 182 -5.00 0.36 -3.07
C ARG A 182 -6.38 0.58 -3.68
N ALA A 183 -7.43 0.61 -2.86
CA ALA A 183 -8.81 0.83 -3.34
C ALA A 183 -8.99 2.18 -4.05
N ASP A 184 -8.22 3.19 -3.65
CA ASP A 184 -8.25 4.55 -4.22
C ASP A 184 -7.13 4.78 -5.25
N ALA A 185 -6.27 3.79 -5.51
CA ALA A 185 -5.11 3.93 -6.39
C ALA A 185 -5.42 3.54 -7.85
N VAL A 186 -4.67 4.09 -8.77
CA VAL A 186 -4.79 3.84 -10.21
C VAL A 186 -3.80 2.76 -10.63
N ALA A 187 -4.26 1.75 -11.35
CA ALA A 187 -3.36 0.71 -11.86
C ALA A 187 -2.37 1.30 -12.88
N LEU A 188 -1.08 0.98 -12.72
CA LEU A 188 -0.06 1.28 -13.71
C LEU A 188 -0.12 0.19 -14.79
N GLY A 189 -0.60 0.56 -15.98
CA GLY A 189 -0.64 -0.35 -17.13
C GLY A 189 0.77 -0.78 -17.57
N PRO A 190 0.90 -1.89 -18.32
CA PRO A 190 2.17 -2.24 -18.95
C PRO A 190 2.62 -1.12 -19.88
N ALA A 191 3.93 -0.86 -19.93
CA ALA A 191 4.50 0.18 -20.79
C ALA A 191 4.06 -0.04 -22.25
N GLY A 192 3.23 0.86 -22.79
CA GLY A 192 2.72 0.79 -24.17
C GLY A 192 1.19 0.85 -24.33
N SER A 193 0.43 1.02 -23.24
CA SER A 193 -1.05 1.14 -23.29
C SER A 193 -1.53 2.59 -23.03
N GLN A 194 -0.84 3.59 -23.60
CA GLN A 194 -1.34 4.97 -23.69
C GLN A 194 -1.50 5.34 -25.15
#